data_55de004ebd31cd66024e44f941c9f011
#
_entry.id   55de004ebd31cd66024e44f941c9f011
#
_cell.length_a   1.000
_cell.length_b   1.000
_cell.length_c   1.000
_cell.angle_alpha   90.00
_cell.angle_beta   90.00
_cell.angle_gamma   90.00
#
_symmetry.space_group_name_H-M   'P 1'
#
loop_
_entity.id
_entity.type
_entity.pdbx_description
1 polymer ?
#
loop_
_entity_poly.entity_id
_entity_poly.type
_entity_poly.pdbx_seq_one_letter_code
_entity_poly.pdbx_strand_id
1 'polypeptide(L)'
;MPDPTPTARPEDDLAFIRRVMEGARETASDGSGHLILWGCLLATAQTLTYLVRQGEMAVSVTVIWAVTVGVGFAGSSLLGNRNLKRAPVNSLVNRILSSIWIGCGLSLSLIGFLGQGFGALPHQVAPGIEAVVIGTSFFASAMLPNHAIYWLLAAAWWTLGGALLVRPSPVSNLVIACGLVLLMVLPGVVLRARRRVHLVA
;
A
#
# COMPACT_ATOMS: atom_id res chain seq x y z
N MET A 1 -21.72 11.55 -51.18
CA MET A 1 -21.69 10.22 -50.53
C MET A 1 -20.70 10.29 -49.40
N PRO A 2 -21.09 10.12 -48.16
CA PRO A 2 -20.13 10.05 -47.04
C PRO A 2 -19.40 8.71 -47.11
N ASP A 3 -18.08 8.77 -46.99
CA ASP A 3 -17.13 7.66 -46.96
C ASP A 3 -17.50 6.70 -45.81
N PRO A 4 -17.51 5.36 -46.03
CA PRO A 4 -17.85 4.42 -44.96
C PRO A 4 -16.76 4.52 -43.87
N THR A 5 -17.18 4.81 -42.65
CA THR A 5 -16.38 4.70 -41.43
C THR A 5 -15.62 3.37 -41.41
N PRO A 6 -14.30 3.36 -41.18
CA PRO A 6 -13.55 2.10 -41.11
C PRO A 6 -14.11 1.27 -39.97
N THR A 7 -14.76 0.14 -40.33
CA THR A 7 -15.18 -0.87 -39.35
C THR A 7 -13.94 -1.38 -38.64
N ALA A 8 -13.85 -1.09 -37.36
CA ALA A 8 -12.79 -1.63 -36.49
C ALA A 8 -12.77 -3.16 -36.68
N ARG A 9 -11.60 -3.69 -37.04
CA ARG A 9 -11.44 -5.13 -37.25
C ARG A 9 -11.53 -5.84 -35.91
N PRO A 10 -12.27 -6.95 -35.79
CA PRO A 10 -12.34 -7.71 -34.54
C PRO A 10 -10.96 -8.11 -33.96
N GLU A 11 -9.96 -8.22 -34.82
CA GLU A 11 -8.57 -8.49 -34.46
C GLU A 11 -7.92 -7.33 -33.72
N ASP A 12 -8.25 -6.08 -34.05
CA ASP A 12 -7.74 -4.87 -33.39
C ASP A 12 -8.35 -4.73 -31.99
N ASP A 13 -9.62 -5.09 -31.84
CA ASP A 13 -10.31 -5.09 -30.53
C ASP A 13 -9.73 -6.17 -29.61
N LEU A 14 -9.45 -7.38 -30.13
CA LEU A 14 -8.81 -8.44 -29.37
C LEU A 14 -7.37 -8.07 -28.98
N ALA A 15 -6.61 -7.44 -29.86
CA ALA A 15 -5.26 -6.96 -29.57
C ALA A 15 -5.27 -5.82 -28.53
N PHE A 16 -6.30 -4.96 -28.55
CA PHE A 16 -6.49 -3.92 -27.53
C PHE A 16 -6.83 -4.54 -26.17
N ILE A 17 -7.79 -5.45 -26.10
CA ILE A 17 -8.17 -6.15 -24.86
C ILE A 17 -6.97 -6.89 -24.29
N ARG A 18 -6.20 -7.59 -25.11
CA ARG A 18 -4.99 -8.31 -24.68
C ARG A 18 -3.93 -7.37 -24.08
N ARG A 19 -3.67 -6.21 -24.73
CA ARG A 19 -2.76 -5.18 -24.22
C ARG A 19 -3.23 -4.60 -22.89
N VAL A 20 -4.53 -4.36 -22.70
CA VAL A 20 -5.10 -3.87 -21.46
C VAL A 20 -4.93 -4.91 -20.34
N MET A 21 -5.17 -6.19 -20.65
CA MET A 21 -5.01 -7.28 -19.67
C MET A 21 -3.54 -7.52 -19.30
N GLU A 22 -2.62 -7.47 -20.26
CA GLU A 22 -1.17 -7.57 -20.01
C GLU A 22 -0.66 -6.39 -19.19
N GLY A 23 -1.07 -5.16 -19.50
CA GLY A 23 -0.74 -3.96 -18.73
C GLY A 23 -1.27 -4.00 -17.28
N ALA A 24 -2.46 -4.57 -17.06
CA ALA A 24 -3.00 -4.76 -15.72
C ALA A 24 -2.18 -5.77 -14.90
N ARG A 25 -1.68 -6.82 -15.54
CA ARG A 25 -0.84 -7.85 -14.92
C ARG A 25 0.56 -7.34 -14.54
N GLU A 26 1.15 -6.48 -15.37
CA GLU A 26 2.43 -5.81 -15.08
C GLU A 26 2.29 -4.82 -13.93
N THR A 27 1.20 -4.05 -13.88
CA THR A 27 0.94 -3.04 -12.84
C THR A 27 0.81 -3.68 -11.46
N ALA A 28 0.16 -4.84 -11.34
CA ALA A 28 0.04 -5.58 -10.08
C ALA A 28 1.41 -5.99 -9.51
N SER A 29 2.37 -6.29 -10.37
CA SER A 29 3.72 -6.67 -9.96
C SER A 29 4.60 -5.48 -9.56
N ASP A 30 4.34 -4.29 -10.09
CA ASP A 30 5.11 -3.08 -9.79
C ASP A 30 4.77 -2.47 -8.40
N GLY A 31 3.60 -2.75 -7.85
CA GLY A 31 3.19 -2.36 -6.50
C GLY A 31 3.98 -3.03 -5.37
N SER A 32 4.63 -4.16 -5.64
CA SER A 32 5.36 -4.95 -4.61
C SER A 32 6.45 -4.15 -3.90
N GLY A 33 7.17 -3.29 -4.61
CA GLY A 33 8.21 -2.42 -4.05
C GLY A 33 7.67 -1.41 -3.03
N HIS A 34 6.49 -0.84 -3.31
CA HIS A 34 5.82 0.09 -2.41
C HIS A 34 5.28 -0.61 -1.15
N LEU A 35 4.73 -1.83 -1.30
CA LEU A 35 4.29 -2.64 -0.15
C LEU A 35 5.43 -2.95 0.81
N ILE A 36 6.60 -3.33 0.29
CA ILE A 36 7.80 -3.60 1.10
C ILE A 36 8.28 -2.31 1.76
N LEU A 37 8.43 -1.21 1.00
CA LEU A 37 8.91 0.07 1.51
C LEU A 37 8.04 0.58 2.66
N TRP A 38 6.74 0.75 2.41
CA TRP A 38 5.82 1.27 3.41
C TRP A 38 5.59 0.30 4.55
N GLY A 39 5.52 -1.00 4.29
CA GLY A 39 5.40 -2.02 5.32
C GLY A 39 6.58 -1.99 6.30
N CYS A 40 7.82 -1.90 5.81
CA CYS A 40 9.01 -1.80 6.65
C CYS A 40 9.07 -0.47 7.41
N LEU A 41 8.82 0.66 6.75
CA LEU A 41 8.89 1.99 7.38
C LEU A 41 7.85 2.14 8.47
N LEU A 42 6.59 1.77 8.20
CA LEU A 42 5.51 1.87 9.18
C LEU A 42 5.71 0.88 10.34
N ALA A 43 6.15 -0.36 10.07
CA ALA A 43 6.45 -1.32 11.13
C ALA A 43 7.56 -0.80 12.06
N THR A 44 8.60 -0.19 11.50
CA THR A 44 9.67 0.45 12.27
C THR A 44 9.14 1.63 13.09
N ALA A 45 8.34 2.52 12.49
CA ALA A 45 7.77 3.67 13.18
C ALA A 45 6.87 3.26 14.35
N GLN A 46 6.03 2.24 14.15
CA GLN A 46 5.16 1.70 15.21
C GLN A 46 5.97 1.08 16.35
N THR A 47 7.01 0.32 16.03
CA THR A 47 7.90 -0.27 17.04
C THR A 47 8.64 0.79 17.83
N LEU A 48 9.19 1.81 17.17
CA LEU A 48 9.87 2.93 17.82
C LEU A 48 8.89 3.75 18.67
N THR A 49 7.68 4.00 18.19
CA THR A 49 6.62 4.68 18.94
C THR A 49 6.30 3.92 20.23
N TYR A 50 6.20 2.59 20.16
CA TYR A 50 6.02 1.75 21.34
C TYR A 50 7.17 1.91 22.34
N LEU A 51 8.43 1.81 21.90
CA LEU A 51 9.61 1.94 22.78
C LEU A 51 9.70 3.31 23.45
N VAL A 52 9.38 4.39 22.72
CA VAL A 52 9.30 5.75 23.30
C VAL A 52 8.23 5.82 24.38
N ARG A 53 7.05 5.21 24.14
CA ARG A 53 5.94 5.19 25.09
C ARG A 53 6.23 4.36 26.34
N GLN A 54 7.12 3.36 26.24
CA GLN A 54 7.60 2.59 27.38
C GLN A 54 8.73 3.31 28.16
N GLY A 55 9.22 4.44 27.65
CA GLY A 55 10.34 5.16 28.27
C GLY A 55 11.72 4.59 27.94
N GLU A 56 11.80 3.62 27.03
CA GLU A 56 13.06 2.99 26.61
C GLU A 56 13.87 3.87 25.65
N MET A 57 13.25 4.90 25.08
CA MET A 57 13.90 5.82 24.12
C MET A 57 13.51 7.26 24.39
N ALA A 58 14.49 8.17 24.34
CA ALA A 58 14.30 9.61 24.52
C ALA A 58 14.18 10.37 23.19
N VAL A 59 13.40 9.82 22.24
CA VAL A 59 13.15 10.44 20.91
C VAL A 59 11.70 10.90 20.83
N SER A 60 11.45 12.04 20.18
CA SER A 60 10.08 12.51 19.98
C SER A 60 9.34 11.61 18.96
N VAL A 61 8.13 11.19 19.32
CA VAL A 61 7.22 10.46 18.40
C VAL A 61 6.96 11.27 17.14
N THR A 62 6.84 12.61 17.25
CA THR A 62 6.67 13.50 16.09
C THR A 62 7.84 13.38 15.10
N VAL A 63 9.08 13.30 15.61
CA VAL A 63 10.28 13.14 14.75
C VAL A 63 10.27 11.78 14.06
N ILE A 64 9.91 10.70 14.77
CA ILE A 64 9.79 9.36 14.19
C ILE A 64 8.83 9.39 12.99
N TRP A 65 7.64 9.96 13.17
CA TRP A 65 6.63 10.02 12.12
C TRP A 65 7.02 10.98 10.99
N ALA A 66 7.62 12.14 11.28
CA ALA A 66 8.10 13.06 10.25
C ALA A 66 9.16 12.42 9.36
N VAL A 67 10.13 11.71 9.93
CA VAL A 67 11.16 10.98 9.19
C VAL A 67 10.55 9.85 8.37
N THR A 68 9.64 9.06 8.96
CA THR A 68 8.96 7.95 8.27
C THR A 68 8.20 8.43 7.05
N VAL A 69 7.42 9.51 7.18
CA VAL A 69 6.64 10.11 6.09
C VAL A 69 7.59 10.67 5.02
N GLY A 70 8.61 11.43 5.40
CA GLY A 70 9.58 12.01 4.48
C GLY A 70 10.34 10.95 3.66
N VAL A 71 10.88 9.92 4.34
CA VAL A 71 11.57 8.81 3.68
C VAL A 71 10.62 7.99 2.81
N GLY A 72 9.38 7.77 3.28
CA GLY A 72 8.36 7.02 2.55
C GLY A 72 7.99 7.70 1.22
N PHE A 73 7.71 9.00 1.23
CA PHE A 73 7.38 9.73 0.00
C PHE A 73 8.59 9.88 -0.93
N ALA A 74 9.79 10.13 -0.41
CA ALA A 74 11.02 10.17 -1.22
C ALA A 74 11.29 8.80 -1.88
N GLY A 75 11.21 7.71 -1.11
CA GLY A 75 11.36 6.34 -1.63
C GLY A 75 10.29 5.98 -2.66
N SER A 76 9.03 6.36 -2.43
CA SER A 76 7.93 6.15 -3.37
C SER A 76 8.15 6.90 -4.69
N SER A 77 8.65 8.14 -4.63
CA SER A 77 8.97 8.93 -5.82
C SER A 77 10.10 8.29 -6.64
N LEU A 78 11.14 7.78 -5.97
CA LEU A 78 12.24 7.07 -6.64
C LEU A 78 11.79 5.77 -7.29
N LEU A 79 10.93 5.00 -6.62
CA LEU A 79 10.35 3.77 -7.18
C LEU A 79 9.43 4.10 -8.37
N GLY A 80 8.57 5.10 -8.24
CA GLY A 80 7.67 5.55 -9.30
C GLY A 80 8.42 6.01 -10.56
N ASN A 81 9.47 6.81 -10.40
CA ASN A 81 10.30 7.27 -11.52
C ASN A 81 11.03 6.12 -12.25
N ARG A 82 11.46 5.09 -11.52
CA ARG A 82 12.07 3.89 -12.13
C ARG A 82 11.04 3.09 -12.93
N ASN A 83 9.81 2.99 -12.44
CA ASN A 83 8.74 2.25 -13.09
C ASN A 83 8.25 2.96 -14.36
N LEU A 84 8.11 4.30 -14.34
CA LEU A 84 7.76 5.11 -15.51
C LEU A 84 8.76 4.97 -16.67
N LYS A 85 10.05 4.80 -16.37
CA LYS A 85 11.07 4.56 -17.40
C LYS A 85 10.99 3.18 -18.05
N ARG A 86 10.36 2.20 -17.39
CA ARG A 86 10.26 0.80 -17.85
C ARG A 86 8.97 0.50 -18.59
N ALA A 87 7.89 1.19 -18.29
CA ALA A 87 6.57 0.99 -18.89
C ALA A 87 5.89 2.35 -19.13
N PRO A 88 6.00 2.96 -20.33
CA PRO A 88 5.48 4.29 -20.61
C PRO A 88 3.94 4.36 -20.71
N VAL A 89 3.24 3.23 -20.67
CA VAL A 89 1.78 3.20 -20.76
C VAL A 89 1.15 3.44 -19.40
N ASN A 90 0.68 4.67 -19.18
CA ASN A 90 -0.14 5.05 -18.04
C ASN A 90 -1.55 4.43 -18.19
N SER A 91 -1.71 3.15 -17.82
CA SER A 91 -3.02 2.51 -17.88
C SER A 91 -3.97 3.16 -16.85
N LEU A 92 -5.26 3.23 -17.16
CA LEU A 92 -6.30 3.71 -16.23
C LEU A 92 -6.21 2.97 -14.89
N VAL A 93 -5.93 1.66 -14.91
CA VAL A 93 -5.73 0.80 -13.75
C VAL A 93 -4.60 1.33 -12.86
N ASN A 94 -3.46 1.71 -13.45
CA ASN A 94 -2.32 2.25 -12.70
C ASN A 94 -2.66 3.59 -12.02
N ARG A 95 -3.39 4.46 -12.72
CA ARG A 95 -3.84 5.75 -12.15
C ARG A 95 -4.78 5.54 -10.96
N ILE A 96 -5.76 4.63 -11.09
CA ILE A 96 -6.71 4.31 -10.01
C ILE A 96 -5.95 3.73 -8.81
N LEU A 97 -5.10 2.73 -9.05
CA LEU A 97 -4.33 2.08 -7.98
C LEU A 97 -3.40 3.08 -7.27
N SER A 98 -2.70 3.92 -8.03
CA SER A 98 -1.85 4.97 -7.46
C SER A 98 -2.66 5.97 -6.62
N SER A 99 -3.85 6.38 -7.06
CA SER A 99 -4.72 7.30 -6.32
C SER A 99 -5.18 6.69 -4.98
N ILE A 100 -5.56 5.41 -4.97
CA ILE A 100 -5.94 4.69 -3.75
C ILE A 100 -4.78 4.69 -2.74
N TRP A 101 -3.58 4.32 -3.19
CA TRP A 101 -2.42 4.21 -2.32
C TRP A 101 -1.82 5.57 -1.91
N ILE A 102 -1.92 6.60 -2.74
CA ILE A 102 -1.59 7.99 -2.35
C ILE A 102 -2.56 8.46 -1.26
N GLY A 103 -3.86 8.24 -1.44
CA GLY A 103 -4.87 8.57 -0.43
C GLY A 103 -4.64 7.83 0.88
N CYS A 104 -4.32 6.53 0.82
CA CYS A 104 -3.94 5.74 1.97
C CYS A 104 -2.70 6.33 2.68
N GLY A 105 -1.63 6.60 1.94
CA GLY A 105 -0.39 7.16 2.48
C GLY A 105 -0.60 8.53 3.15
N LEU A 106 -1.42 9.39 2.55
CA LEU A 106 -1.80 10.69 3.16
C LEU A 106 -2.60 10.48 4.44
N SER A 107 -3.59 9.58 4.45
CA SER A 107 -4.39 9.27 5.64
C SER A 107 -3.53 8.74 6.78
N LEU A 108 -2.65 7.77 6.49
CA LEU A 108 -1.72 7.22 7.48
C LEU A 108 -0.73 8.27 7.99
N SER A 109 -0.26 9.17 7.10
CA SER A 109 0.62 10.27 7.48
C SER A 109 -0.06 11.25 8.43
N LEU A 110 -1.33 11.59 8.18
CA LEU A 110 -2.11 12.45 9.07
C LEU A 110 -2.36 11.78 10.42
N ILE A 111 -2.75 10.50 10.44
CA ILE A 111 -2.99 9.74 11.67
C ILE A 111 -1.68 9.60 12.47
N GLY A 112 -0.59 9.22 11.82
CA GLY A 112 0.71 9.06 12.49
C GLY A 112 1.29 10.39 12.96
N PHE A 113 1.33 11.40 12.10
CA PHE A 113 1.93 12.69 12.41
C PHE A 113 1.05 13.53 13.35
N LEU A 114 -0.19 13.81 12.97
CA LEU A 114 -1.10 14.62 13.79
C LEU A 114 -1.70 13.80 14.94
N GLY A 115 -2.14 12.57 14.67
CA GLY A 115 -2.76 11.71 15.66
C GLY A 115 -1.77 11.28 16.74
N GLN A 116 -0.72 10.57 16.38
CA GLN A 116 0.24 10.02 17.33
C GLN A 116 1.35 11.03 17.68
N GLY A 117 1.87 11.75 16.70
CA GLY A 117 2.98 12.69 16.89
C GLY A 117 2.62 13.89 17.76
N PHE A 118 1.50 14.54 17.51
CA PHE A 118 1.00 15.67 18.31
C PHE A 118 0.02 15.24 19.41
N GLY A 119 -0.29 13.96 19.55
CA GLY A 119 -1.16 13.44 20.59
C GLY A 119 -2.65 13.81 20.40
N ALA A 120 -3.07 14.12 19.17
CA ALA A 120 -4.47 14.40 18.85
C ALA A 120 -5.38 13.15 18.97
N LEU A 121 -4.79 11.95 18.91
CA LEU A 121 -5.49 10.68 19.11
C LEU A 121 -4.84 9.90 20.26
N PRO A 122 -5.62 9.16 21.07
CA PRO A 122 -5.06 8.21 22.01
C PRO A 122 -4.15 7.21 21.30
N HIS A 123 -2.90 7.09 21.74
CA HIS A 123 -1.87 6.26 21.10
C HIS A 123 -2.25 4.78 20.98
N GLN A 124 -3.16 4.30 21.82
CA GLN A 124 -3.66 2.92 21.80
C GLN A 124 -4.73 2.70 20.73
N VAL A 125 -5.41 3.77 20.26
CA VAL A 125 -6.50 3.73 19.29
C VAL A 125 -6.01 3.93 17.86
N ALA A 126 -5.02 4.79 17.68
CA ALA A 126 -4.47 5.14 16.36
C ALA A 126 -4.10 3.90 15.52
N PRO A 127 -3.43 2.84 16.05
CA PRO A 127 -3.10 1.64 15.30
C PRO A 127 -4.32 0.92 14.72
N GLY A 128 -5.45 0.91 15.45
CA GLY A 128 -6.70 0.32 14.96
C GLY A 128 -7.28 1.10 13.77
N ILE A 129 -7.26 2.43 13.84
CA ILE A 129 -7.71 3.29 12.74
C ILE A 129 -6.82 3.10 11.51
N GLU A 130 -5.50 3.06 11.68
CA GLU A 130 -4.54 2.82 10.61
C GLU A 130 -4.78 1.47 9.92
N ALA A 131 -5.02 0.40 10.68
CA ALA A 131 -5.33 -0.91 10.15
C ALA A 131 -6.62 -0.91 9.31
N VAL A 132 -7.67 -0.19 9.74
CA VAL A 132 -8.92 -0.04 8.98
C VAL A 132 -8.67 0.72 7.66
N VAL A 133 -7.88 1.79 7.68
CA VAL A 133 -7.53 2.57 6.47
C VAL A 133 -6.76 1.69 5.47
N ILE A 134 -5.79 0.91 5.95
CA ILE A 134 -5.03 -0.02 5.10
C ILE A 134 -5.97 -1.09 4.52
N GLY A 135 -6.86 -1.67 5.33
CA GLY A 135 -7.85 -2.65 4.89
C GLY A 135 -8.76 -2.10 3.79
N THR A 136 -9.23 -0.85 3.94
CA THR A 136 -10.06 -0.17 2.93
C THR A 136 -9.28 0.02 1.62
N SER A 137 -7.98 0.32 1.70
CA SER A 137 -7.15 0.48 0.51
C SER A 137 -6.91 -0.84 -0.23
N PHE A 138 -6.71 -1.94 0.50
CA PHE A 138 -6.67 -3.28 -0.08
C PHE A 138 -8.00 -3.68 -0.69
N PHE A 139 -9.12 -3.39 -0.02
CA PHE A 139 -10.46 -3.64 -0.54
C PHE A 139 -10.72 -2.91 -1.86
N ALA A 140 -10.44 -1.60 -1.90
CA ALA A 140 -10.58 -0.82 -3.13
C ALA A 140 -9.67 -1.34 -4.26
N SER A 141 -8.45 -1.78 -3.92
CA SER A 141 -7.52 -2.39 -4.88
C SER A 141 -7.98 -3.77 -5.37
N ALA A 142 -8.72 -4.52 -4.56
CA ALA A 142 -9.27 -5.83 -4.91
C ALA A 142 -10.37 -5.78 -5.99
N MET A 143 -10.99 -4.60 -6.19
CA MET A 143 -11.97 -4.38 -7.27
C MET A 143 -11.32 -4.39 -8.66
N LEU A 144 -10.00 -4.25 -8.74
CA LEU A 144 -9.28 -4.27 -10.00
C LEU A 144 -9.02 -5.72 -10.48
N PRO A 145 -8.98 -5.97 -11.80
CA PRO A 145 -8.74 -7.31 -12.34
C PRO A 145 -7.44 -7.94 -11.81
N ASN A 146 -7.46 -9.26 -11.58
CA ASN A 146 -6.33 -10.07 -11.13
C ASN A 146 -5.75 -9.77 -9.73
N HIS A 147 -6.52 -9.12 -8.86
CA HIS A 147 -6.09 -8.77 -7.50
C HIS A 147 -6.85 -9.56 -6.41
N ALA A 148 -7.28 -10.79 -6.69
CA ALA A 148 -8.10 -11.60 -5.78
C ALA A 148 -7.51 -11.77 -4.36
N ILE A 149 -6.17 -11.83 -4.23
CA ILE A 149 -5.50 -11.94 -2.93
C ILE A 149 -5.76 -10.71 -2.04
N TYR A 150 -6.06 -9.54 -2.63
CA TYR A 150 -6.29 -8.31 -1.87
C TYR A 150 -7.60 -8.36 -1.07
N TRP A 151 -8.58 -9.18 -1.47
CA TRP A 151 -9.78 -9.45 -0.66
C TRP A 151 -9.43 -10.07 0.67
N LEU A 152 -8.55 -11.07 0.65
CA LEU A 152 -8.09 -11.75 1.86
C LEU A 152 -7.28 -10.79 2.76
N LEU A 153 -6.40 -9.98 2.15
CA LEU A 153 -5.62 -8.98 2.88
C LEU A 153 -6.53 -7.91 3.49
N ALA A 154 -7.54 -7.43 2.75
CA ALA A 154 -8.52 -6.47 3.27
C ALA A 154 -9.27 -7.01 4.48
N ALA A 155 -9.76 -8.26 4.39
CA ALA A 155 -10.46 -8.91 5.49
C ALA A 155 -9.54 -9.09 6.72
N ALA A 156 -8.29 -9.50 6.52
CA ALA A 156 -7.31 -9.64 7.59
C ALA A 156 -7.01 -8.30 8.27
N TRP A 157 -6.84 -7.22 7.50
CA TRP A 157 -6.60 -5.87 8.03
C TRP A 157 -7.81 -5.34 8.80
N TRP A 158 -9.04 -5.52 8.31
CA TRP A 158 -10.26 -5.09 9.02
C TRP A 158 -10.48 -5.88 10.30
N THR A 159 -10.20 -7.20 10.28
CA THR A 159 -10.27 -8.03 11.50
C THR A 159 -9.26 -7.55 12.53
N LEU A 160 -8.01 -7.29 12.11
CA LEU A 160 -6.96 -6.74 12.98
C LEU A 160 -7.37 -5.36 13.52
N GLY A 161 -7.82 -4.46 12.65
CA GLY A 161 -8.25 -3.11 13.03
C GLY A 161 -9.43 -3.14 14.00
N GLY A 162 -10.44 -3.95 13.72
CA GLY A 162 -11.58 -4.16 14.61
C GLY A 162 -11.17 -4.68 15.99
N ALA A 163 -10.28 -5.66 16.04
CA ALA A 163 -9.76 -6.20 17.30
C ALA A 163 -9.00 -5.13 18.11
N LEU A 164 -8.16 -4.31 17.45
CA LEU A 164 -7.41 -3.23 18.09
C LEU A 164 -8.32 -2.10 18.59
N LEU A 165 -9.42 -1.80 17.87
CA LEU A 165 -10.40 -0.78 18.28
C LEU A 165 -11.28 -1.24 19.44
N VAL A 166 -11.65 -2.53 19.47
CA VAL A 166 -12.46 -3.10 20.56
C VAL A 166 -11.64 -3.26 21.84
N ARG A 167 -10.35 -3.55 21.72
CA ARG A 167 -9.44 -3.73 22.86
C ARG A 167 -8.15 -2.93 22.69
N PRO A 168 -8.25 -1.58 22.79
CA PRO A 168 -7.05 -0.74 22.76
C PRO A 168 -6.13 -1.10 23.91
N SER A 169 -4.84 -1.23 23.64
CA SER A 169 -3.85 -1.62 24.65
C SER A 169 -2.49 -0.95 24.40
N PRO A 170 -1.62 -0.87 25.40
CA PRO A 170 -0.27 -0.33 25.22
C PRO A 170 0.54 -1.06 24.13
N VAL A 171 0.25 -2.34 23.88
CA VAL A 171 0.94 -3.14 22.86
C VAL A 171 0.32 -3.05 21.46
N SER A 172 -0.74 -2.24 21.26
CA SER A 172 -1.40 -2.08 19.96
C SER A 172 -0.42 -1.67 18.85
N ASN A 173 0.57 -0.84 19.16
CA ASN A 173 1.61 -0.45 18.21
C ASN A 173 2.49 -1.64 17.77
N LEU A 174 2.81 -2.59 18.67
CA LEU A 174 3.55 -3.80 18.28
C LEU A 174 2.69 -4.77 17.47
N VAL A 175 1.41 -4.89 17.83
CA VAL A 175 0.49 -5.77 17.11
C VAL A 175 0.31 -5.31 15.66
N ILE A 176 0.12 -3.99 15.42
CA ILE A 176 0.06 -3.48 14.05
C ILE A 176 1.41 -3.59 13.34
N ALA A 177 2.55 -3.41 14.04
CA ALA A 177 3.87 -3.61 13.45
C ALA A 177 4.05 -5.04 12.92
N CYS A 178 3.64 -6.05 13.69
CA CYS A 178 3.61 -7.44 13.23
C CYS A 178 2.66 -7.62 12.04
N GLY A 179 1.47 -7.01 12.08
CA GLY A 179 0.52 -7.01 10.98
C GLY A 179 1.12 -6.42 9.69
N LEU A 180 1.85 -5.30 9.78
CA LEU A 180 2.54 -4.67 8.65
C LEU A 180 3.58 -5.60 8.02
N VAL A 181 4.36 -6.31 8.84
CA VAL A 181 5.32 -7.29 8.32
C VAL A 181 4.61 -8.46 7.65
N LEU A 182 3.60 -9.05 8.28
CA LEU A 182 2.91 -10.24 7.79
C LEU A 182 1.98 -9.96 6.59
N LEU A 183 1.26 -8.83 6.60
CA LEU A 183 0.21 -8.52 5.62
C LEU A 183 0.63 -7.51 4.55
N MET A 184 1.82 -6.88 4.65
CA MET A 184 2.36 -6.01 3.61
C MET A 184 3.73 -6.44 3.14
N VAL A 185 4.72 -6.58 4.05
CA VAL A 185 6.11 -6.91 3.64
C VAL A 185 6.16 -8.32 3.04
N LEU A 186 5.62 -9.30 3.72
CA LEU A 186 5.65 -10.70 3.25
C LEU A 186 4.94 -10.89 1.90
N PRO A 187 3.70 -10.42 1.68
CA PRO A 187 3.08 -10.48 0.35
C PRO A 187 3.88 -9.71 -0.71
N GLY A 188 4.44 -8.55 -0.38
CA GLY A 188 5.29 -7.77 -1.27
C GLY A 188 6.54 -8.56 -1.73
N VAL A 189 7.21 -9.26 -0.80
CA VAL A 189 8.37 -10.11 -1.11
C VAL A 189 7.96 -11.30 -1.99
N VAL A 190 6.85 -11.97 -1.66
CA VAL A 190 6.34 -13.12 -2.43
C VAL A 190 5.99 -12.70 -3.87
N LEU A 191 5.29 -11.58 -4.03
CA LEU A 191 4.95 -11.05 -5.36
C LEU A 191 6.20 -10.73 -6.18
N ARG A 192 7.21 -10.14 -5.53
CA ARG A 192 8.49 -9.81 -6.18
C ARG A 192 9.30 -11.06 -6.55
N ALA A 193 9.29 -12.10 -5.71
CA ALA A 193 9.98 -13.36 -5.98
C ALA A 193 9.36 -14.11 -7.16
N ARG A 194 8.02 -14.20 -7.23
CA ARG A 194 7.30 -14.82 -8.35
C ARG A 194 7.62 -14.18 -9.69
N ARG A 195 7.78 -12.85 -9.74
CA ARG A 195 8.16 -12.13 -10.96
C ARG A 195 9.52 -12.55 -11.49
N ARG A 196 10.52 -12.77 -10.62
CA ARG A 196 11.87 -13.18 -11.05
C ARG A 196 11.90 -14.54 -11.72
N VAL A 197 11.08 -15.46 -11.24
CA VAL A 197 10.99 -16.82 -11.82
C VAL A 197 10.41 -16.79 -13.23
N HIS A 198 9.41 -15.96 -13.51
CA HIS A 198 8.80 -15.84 -14.83
C HIS A 198 9.65 -15.09 -15.89
N LEU A 199 10.71 -14.39 -15.48
CA LEU A 199 11.62 -13.70 -16.42
C LEU A 199 12.82 -14.58 -16.81
N VAL A 200 13.04 -15.70 -16.13
CA VAL A 200 14.17 -16.62 -16.35
C VAL A 200 13.72 -17.93 -17.05
N ALA A 201 12.41 -18.19 -17.08
CA ALA A 201 11.79 -19.30 -17.82
C ALA A 201 11.26 -18.83 -19.19
#